data_f20b6f2f2bf58ac2e64d59439c2ee672
#
_entry.id   f20b6f2f2bf58ac2e64d59439c2ee672
#
_cell.length_a   1.000
_cell.length_b   1.000
_cell.length_c   1.000
_cell.angle_alpha   90.00
_cell.angle_beta   90.00
_cell.angle_gamma   90.00
#
_symmetry.space_group_name_H-M   'P 1'
#
loop_
_entity.id
_entity.type
_entity.pdbx_description
1 polymer ?
#
loop_
_entity_poly.entity_id
_entity_poly.type
_entity_poly.pdbx_seq_one_letter_code
_entity_poly.pdbx_strand_id
1 'polypeptide(L)'
;MKFEKIHNKGQAQLFRHPALEMLTKAHPLVIWGMYLPVIIGLPLYAAMNLHLTALRLTAFFIIGMLFWTLFEYLMHRFAFHYIAESKRAQKFIYIMHGNHHHYPRDKERLFMPPLPSLILAILIFGLQFLLLGNNSFAFFPGFVLGYLMYGSMHYAIHAWNPPFKWMKPLWRNHHLHHYKDEERGFGVSSTIWDQVFGTMFDLKKEKEDKAKVQELMFEKKKIS
;
A
#
# COMPACT_ATOMS: atom_id res chain seq x y z
N MET A 1 7.50 -14.36 -8.25
CA MET A 1 6.52 -15.49 -8.23
C MET A 1 5.54 -15.20 -9.33
N LYS A 2 5.46 -15.97 -10.42
CA LYS A 2 4.43 -15.75 -11.45
C LYS A 2 3.11 -16.35 -10.95
N PHE A 3 2.09 -15.53 -10.85
CA PHE A 3 0.76 -15.97 -10.46
C PHE A 3 0.02 -16.47 -11.70
N GLU A 4 -0.07 -17.78 -11.84
CA GLU A 4 -0.63 -18.43 -13.03
C GLU A 4 -2.14 -18.18 -13.21
N LYS A 5 -2.84 -17.76 -12.14
CA LYS A 5 -4.29 -17.56 -12.19
C LYS A 5 -4.74 -16.42 -11.29
N ILE A 6 -5.31 -15.38 -11.91
CA ILE A 6 -5.91 -14.24 -11.21
C ILE A 6 -7.42 -14.47 -11.08
N HIS A 7 -7.93 -14.31 -9.87
CA HIS A 7 -9.34 -14.46 -9.55
C HIS A 7 -9.98 -13.10 -9.26
N ASN A 8 -10.82 -12.61 -10.16
CA ASN A 8 -11.53 -11.35 -9.97
C ASN A 8 -12.76 -11.46 -9.05
N LYS A 9 -13.12 -12.69 -8.64
CA LYS A 9 -14.20 -12.98 -7.69
C LYS A 9 -13.69 -13.88 -6.57
N GLY A 10 -14.29 -13.74 -5.38
CA GLY A 10 -13.95 -14.53 -4.21
C GLY A 10 -12.85 -13.91 -3.37
N GLN A 11 -12.38 -14.66 -2.41
CA GLN A 11 -11.37 -14.26 -1.42
C GLN A 11 -10.34 -15.37 -1.27
N ALA A 12 -9.09 -15.00 -0.96
CA ALA A 12 -8.11 -15.98 -0.53
C ALA A 12 -8.46 -16.56 0.84
N GLN A 13 -8.27 -17.85 1.02
CA GLN A 13 -8.29 -18.48 2.35
C GLN A 13 -6.86 -18.69 2.81
N LEU A 14 -6.41 -17.89 3.79
CA LEU A 14 -5.02 -17.91 4.27
C LEU A 14 -4.82 -18.88 5.44
N PHE A 15 -5.83 -19.03 6.28
CA PHE A 15 -5.82 -19.92 7.43
C PHE A 15 -7.07 -20.81 7.49
N ARG A 16 -6.89 -22.05 7.94
CA ARG A 16 -8.02 -22.99 8.16
C ARG A 16 -8.85 -22.63 9.40
N HIS A 17 -8.19 -22.01 10.41
CA HIS A 17 -8.86 -21.63 11.66
C HIS A 17 -9.63 -20.31 11.47
N PRO A 18 -10.95 -20.26 11.72
CA PRO A 18 -11.77 -19.08 11.43
C PRO A 18 -11.29 -17.79 12.12
N ALA A 19 -10.86 -17.87 13.40
CA ALA A 19 -10.36 -16.71 14.12
C ALA A 19 -9.05 -16.16 13.52
N LEU A 20 -8.13 -17.04 13.08
CA LEU A 20 -6.91 -16.60 12.39
C LEU A 20 -7.24 -15.99 11.02
N GLU A 21 -8.21 -16.58 10.30
CA GLU A 21 -8.66 -16.04 9.02
C GLU A 21 -9.27 -14.64 9.18
N MET A 22 -10.09 -14.44 10.22
CA MET A 22 -10.66 -13.13 10.53
C MET A 22 -9.57 -12.07 10.83
N LEU A 23 -8.48 -12.45 11.50
CA LEU A 23 -7.35 -11.57 11.80
C LEU A 23 -6.53 -11.17 10.55
N THR A 24 -6.79 -11.76 9.37
CA THR A 24 -6.15 -11.36 8.11
C THR A 24 -6.90 -10.26 7.38
N LYS A 25 -8.05 -9.84 7.89
CA LYS A 25 -8.95 -8.88 7.25
C LYS A 25 -8.89 -7.53 7.93
N ALA A 26 -9.04 -6.48 7.16
CA ALA A 26 -9.05 -5.11 7.67
C ALA A 26 -10.06 -4.24 6.92
N HIS A 27 -10.93 -3.57 7.67
CA HIS A 27 -11.75 -2.53 7.09
C HIS A 27 -10.98 -1.19 7.11
N PRO A 28 -10.98 -0.41 6.01
CA PRO A 28 -10.24 0.86 5.95
C PRO A 28 -10.49 1.79 7.13
N LEU A 29 -11.75 1.94 7.54
CA LEU A 29 -12.12 2.82 8.68
C LEU A 29 -11.53 2.36 10.01
N VAL A 30 -11.30 1.07 10.22
CA VAL A 30 -10.65 0.57 11.44
C VAL A 30 -9.19 1.02 11.47
N ILE A 31 -8.49 0.93 10.34
CA ILE A 31 -7.09 1.35 10.24
C ILE A 31 -6.96 2.88 10.38
N TRP A 32 -7.85 3.65 9.74
CA TRP A 32 -7.91 5.09 9.92
C TRP A 32 -8.19 5.47 11.38
N GLY A 33 -9.19 4.85 12.02
CA GLY A 33 -9.53 5.10 13.44
C GLY A 33 -8.39 4.77 14.39
N MET A 34 -7.61 3.73 14.11
CA MET A 34 -6.45 3.32 14.91
C MET A 34 -5.29 4.34 14.81
N TYR A 35 -5.03 4.89 13.64
CA TYR A 35 -3.87 5.76 13.41
C TYR A 35 -4.17 7.25 13.53
N LEU A 36 -5.42 7.68 13.41
CA LEU A 36 -5.77 9.10 13.55
C LEU A 36 -5.34 9.70 14.89
N PRO A 37 -5.53 9.01 16.05
CA PRO A 37 -4.99 9.48 17.34
C PRO A 37 -3.48 9.63 17.35
N VAL A 38 -2.75 8.75 16.66
CA VAL A 38 -1.28 8.81 16.55
C VAL A 38 -0.85 10.02 15.73
N ILE A 39 -1.51 10.26 14.58
CA ILE A 39 -1.21 11.37 13.67
C ILE A 39 -1.43 12.72 14.36
N ILE A 40 -2.41 12.83 15.24
CA ILE A 40 -2.73 14.07 15.97
C ILE A 40 -1.95 14.14 17.28
N GLY A 41 -1.94 13.07 18.06
CA GLY A 41 -1.44 13.05 19.43
C GLY A 41 0.08 13.21 19.54
N LEU A 42 0.86 12.56 18.67
CA LEU A 42 2.32 12.64 18.75
C LEU A 42 2.86 14.06 18.43
N PRO A 43 2.40 14.77 17.37
CA PRO A 43 2.82 16.15 17.15
C PRO A 43 2.39 17.11 18.27
N LEU A 44 1.17 16.92 18.82
CA LEU A 44 0.71 17.72 19.96
C LEU A 44 1.59 17.47 21.20
N TYR A 45 1.90 16.22 21.49
CA TYR A 45 2.83 15.86 22.57
C TYR A 45 4.20 16.52 22.36
N ALA A 46 4.72 16.48 21.13
CA ALA A 46 6.00 17.09 20.82
C ALA A 46 6.00 18.62 20.94
N ALA A 47 4.91 19.26 20.58
CA ALA A 47 4.74 20.71 20.79
C ALA A 47 4.73 21.09 22.26
N MET A 48 3.94 20.36 23.07
CA MET A 48 3.67 20.71 24.47
C MET A 48 4.79 20.30 25.44
N ASN A 49 5.41 19.12 25.21
CA ASN A 49 6.33 18.52 26.16
C ASN A 49 7.80 18.51 25.69
N LEU A 50 8.01 18.46 24.36
CA LEU A 50 9.36 18.47 23.78
C LEU A 50 9.74 19.84 23.21
N HIS A 51 8.84 20.82 23.29
CA HIS A 51 9.02 22.21 22.84
C HIS A 51 9.52 22.33 21.38
N LEU A 52 9.09 21.41 20.51
CA LEU A 52 9.40 21.50 19.07
C LEU A 52 8.63 22.68 18.46
N THR A 53 9.33 23.50 17.68
CA THR A 53 8.71 24.65 17.01
C THR A 53 7.73 24.18 15.92
N ALA A 54 6.71 24.98 15.61
CA ALA A 54 5.74 24.69 14.54
C ALA A 54 6.42 24.44 13.20
N LEU A 55 7.45 25.19 12.85
CA LEU A 55 8.25 24.98 11.63
C LEU A 55 8.90 23.60 11.61
N ARG A 56 9.51 23.19 12.73
CA ARG A 56 10.18 21.88 12.84
C ARG A 56 9.16 20.74 12.77
N LEU A 57 8.02 20.86 13.46
CA LEU A 57 6.94 19.89 13.40
C LEU A 57 6.41 19.72 11.96
N THR A 58 6.07 20.83 11.30
CA THR A 58 5.55 20.81 9.93
C THR A 58 6.58 20.23 8.95
N ALA A 59 7.87 20.66 9.05
CA ALA A 59 8.92 20.15 8.16
C ALA A 59 9.10 18.64 8.29
N PHE A 60 9.25 18.11 9.51
CA PHE A 60 9.44 16.67 9.71
C PHE A 60 8.19 15.87 9.36
N PHE A 61 7.00 16.40 9.60
CA PHE A 61 5.74 15.77 9.18
C PHE A 61 5.66 15.62 7.66
N ILE A 62 5.94 16.68 6.91
CA ILE A 62 5.95 16.64 5.44
C ILE A 62 7.04 15.70 4.92
N ILE A 63 8.25 15.75 5.49
CA ILE A 63 9.34 14.86 5.11
C ILE A 63 8.95 13.40 5.37
N GLY A 64 8.32 13.09 6.51
CA GLY A 64 7.84 11.75 6.82
C GLY A 64 6.80 11.25 5.81
N MET A 65 5.83 12.10 5.45
CA MET A 65 4.81 11.78 4.46
C MET A 65 5.41 11.53 3.06
N LEU A 66 6.36 12.36 2.64
CA LEU A 66 7.05 12.18 1.36
C LEU A 66 7.97 10.95 1.38
N PHE A 67 8.64 10.70 2.50
CA PHE A 67 9.49 9.52 2.67
C PHE A 67 8.69 8.22 2.58
N TRP A 68 7.40 8.21 2.99
CA TRP A 68 6.53 7.06 2.79
C TRP A 68 6.48 6.65 1.31
N THR A 69 6.40 7.59 0.37
CA THR A 69 6.27 7.25 -1.06
C THR A 69 7.46 6.45 -1.60
N LEU A 70 8.68 6.76 -1.12
CA LEU A 70 9.88 5.99 -1.42
C LEU A 70 9.84 4.62 -0.71
N PHE A 71 9.46 4.63 0.57
CA PHE A 71 9.38 3.42 1.38
C PHE A 71 8.36 2.42 0.80
N GLU A 72 7.18 2.88 0.39
CA GLU A 72 6.17 2.02 -0.25
C GLU A 72 6.73 1.38 -1.53
N TYR A 73 7.41 2.16 -2.39
CA TYR A 73 8.02 1.67 -3.60
C TYR A 73 9.08 0.60 -3.33
N LEU A 74 10.00 0.85 -2.38
CA LEU A 74 11.04 -0.09 -2.02
C LEU A 74 10.47 -1.38 -1.40
N MET A 75 9.50 -1.26 -0.51
CA MET A 75 8.80 -2.41 0.08
C MET A 75 8.05 -3.21 -0.97
N HIS A 76 7.31 -2.54 -1.85
CA HIS A 76 6.57 -3.22 -2.91
C HIS A 76 7.52 -3.98 -3.85
N ARG A 77 8.57 -3.31 -4.33
CA ARG A 77 9.53 -3.90 -5.28
C ARG A 77 10.37 -5.01 -4.67
N PHE A 78 10.97 -4.78 -3.51
CA PHE A 78 12.02 -5.67 -2.98
C PHE A 78 11.54 -6.61 -1.88
N ALA A 79 10.52 -6.27 -1.11
CA ALA A 79 10.01 -7.14 -0.05
C ALA A 79 8.79 -7.94 -0.51
N PHE A 80 7.82 -7.33 -1.17
CA PHE A 80 6.58 -8.01 -1.54
C PHE A 80 6.73 -8.87 -2.80
N HIS A 81 7.57 -8.46 -3.74
CA HIS A 81 7.92 -9.22 -4.95
C HIS A 81 9.22 -10.01 -4.82
N TYR A 82 9.73 -10.21 -3.59
CA TYR A 82 10.92 -11.03 -3.37
C TYR A 82 10.68 -12.49 -3.76
N ILE A 83 11.55 -13.02 -4.61
CA ILE A 83 11.52 -14.43 -5.03
C ILE A 83 12.26 -15.28 -4.00
N ALA A 84 11.51 -15.84 -3.06
CA ALA A 84 12.08 -16.66 -1.99
C ALA A 84 12.31 -18.11 -2.43
N GLU A 85 13.40 -18.72 -1.99
CA GLU A 85 13.72 -20.12 -2.24
C GLU A 85 13.01 -21.07 -1.26
N SER A 86 12.88 -20.69 0.00
CA SER A 86 12.29 -21.54 1.02
C SER A 86 10.76 -21.48 1.00
N LYS A 87 10.09 -22.63 1.18
CA LYS A 87 8.62 -22.73 1.26
C LYS A 87 8.01 -21.85 2.36
N ARG A 88 8.73 -21.65 3.49
CA ARG A 88 8.26 -20.79 4.59
C ARG A 88 8.25 -19.32 4.17
N ALA A 89 9.32 -18.85 3.53
CA ALA A 89 9.40 -17.48 3.03
C ALA A 89 8.41 -17.24 1.88
N GLN A 90 8.24 -18.20 0.96
CA GLN A 90 7.20 -18.13 -0.09
C GLN A 90 5.80 -17.98 0.51
N LYS A 91 5.47 -18.77 1.55
CA LYS A 91 4.19 -18.66 2.26
C LYS A 91 4.03 -17.30 2.93
N PHE A 92 5.09 -16.79 3.55
CA PHE A 92 5.07 -15.48 4.19
C PHE A 92 4.80 -14.36 3.17
N ILE A 93 5.53 -14.34 2.04
CA ILE A 93 5.33 -13.36 0.96
C ILE A 93 3.92 -13.50 0.37
N TYR A 94 3.42 -14.74 0.20
CA TYR A 94 2.05 -14.95 -0.25
C TYR A 94 1.02 -14.36 0.70
N ILE A 95 1.18 -14.52 2.02
CA ILE A 95 0.29 -13.92 3.03
C ILE A 95 0.39 -12.40 3.01
N MET A 96 1.59 -11.84 2.83
CA MET A 96 1.80 -10.39 2.85
C MET A 96 1.26 -9.68 1.61
N HIS A 97 1.43 -10.26 0.41
CA HIS A 97 1.12 -9.59 -0.83
C HIS A 97 0.63 -10.53 -1.96
N GLY A 98 1.16 -11.74 -2.05
CA GLY A 98 0.82 -12.66 -3.14
C GLY A 98 -0.66 -13.02 -3.22
N ASN A 99 -1.36 -13.09 -2.06
CA ASN A 99 -2.80 -13.30 -2.04
C ASN A 99 -3.56 -12.15 -2.72
N HIS A 100 -3.05 -10.91 -2.62
CA HIS A 100 -3.62 -9.75 -3.25
C HIS A 100 -3.45 -9.80 -4.79
N HIS A 101 -2.32 -10.32 -5.31
CA HIS A 101 -2.17 -10.58 -6.75
C HIS A 101 -3.12 -11.67 -7.24
N HIS A 102 -3.37 -12.72 -6.44
CA HIS A 102 -4.34 -13.76 -6.79
C HIS A 102 -5.80 -13.28 -6.73
N TYR A 103 -6.12 -12.41 -5.76
CA TYR A 103 -7.47 -11.89 -5.53
C TYR A 103 -7.45 -10.36 -5.43
N PRO A 104 -7.14 -9.64 -6.52
CA PRO A 104 -6.92 -8.19 -6.46
C PRO A 104 -8.18 -7.39 -6.08
N ARG A 105 -9.35 -8.01 -6.15
CA ARG A 105 -10.64 -7.39 -5.75
C ARG A 105 -11.13 -7.80 -4.37
N ASP A 106 -10.32 -8.50 -3.59
CA ASP A 106 -10.63 -8.80 -2.18
C ASP A 106 -10.45 -7.54 -1.32
N LYS A 107 -11.54 -6.78 -1.16
CA LYS A 107 -11.54 -5.49 -0.47
C LYS A 107 -11.19 -5.58 1.01
N GLU A 108 -11.30 -6.76 1.62
CA GLU A 108 -10.99 -6.96 3.04
C GLU A 108 -9.49 -7.15 3.30
N ARG A 109 -8.66 -7.29 2.23
CA ARG A 109 -7.21 -7.52 2.32
C ARG A 109 -6.36 -6.48 1.56
N LEU A 110 -6.92 -5.30 1.33
CA LEU A 110 -6.20 -4.19 0.69
C LEU A 110 -5.44 -3.30 1.68
N PHE A 111 -5.77 -3.39 2.97
CA PHE A 111 -5.01 -2.81 4.07
C PHE A 111 -4.36 -3.92 4.89
N MET A 112 -3.20 -3.61 5.46
CA MET A 112 -2.59 -4.50 6.45
C MET A 112 -3.52 -4.63 7.66
N PRO A 113 -3.77 -5.85 8.17
CA PRO A 113 -4.63 -6.05 9.33
C PRO A 113 -4.13 -5.32 10.58
N PRO A 114 -5.03 -4.97 11.53
CA PRO A 114 -4.70 -4.13 12.69
C PRO A 114 -3.50 -4.60 13.51
N LEU A 115 -3.46 -5.87 13.88
CA LEU A 115 -2.41 -6.40 14.77
C LEU A 115 -1.00 -6.37 14.13
N PRO A 116 -0.76 -6.96 12.94
CA PRO A 116 0.55 -6.86 12.30
C PRO A 116 0.92 -5.42 11.94
N SER A 117 -0.07 -4.58 11.56
CA SER A 117 0.15 -3.16 11.29
C SER A 117 0.67 -2.43 12.53
N LEU A 118 0.07 -2.66 13.71
CA LEU A 118 0.49 -2.04 14.97
C LEU A 118 1.91 -2.49 15.38
N ILE A 119 2.20 -3.78 15.30
CA ILE A 119 3.54 -4.32 15.61
C ILE A 119 4.59 -3.65 14.73
N LEU A 120 4.34 -3.59 13.42
CA LEU A 120 5.27 -2.97 12.48
C LEU A 120 5.42 -1.46 12.74
N ALA A 121 4.33 -0.78 13.05
CA ALA A 121 4.34 0.64 13.39
C ALA A 121 5.20 0.95 14.62
N ILE A 122 5.11 0.13 15.68
CA ILE A 122 5.94 0.27 16.88
C ILE A 122 7.43 0.07 16.55
N LEU A 123 7.76 -0.96 15.77
CA LEU A 123 9.15 -1.23 15.34
C LEU A 123 9.71 -0.08 14.48
N ILE A 124 8.93 0.40 13.53
CA ILE A 124 9.33 1.53 12.66
C ILE A 124 9.48 2.81 13.48
N PHE A 125 8.55 3.11 14.39
CA PHE A 125 8.68 4.27 15.27
C PHE A 125 9.93 4.17 16.13
N GLY A 126 10.21 3.01 16.73
CA GLY A 126 11.43 2.79 17.51
C GLY A 126 12.71 3.04 16.71
N LEU A 127 12.78 2.51 15.47
CA LEU A 127 13.90 2.76 14.57
C LEU A 127 14.03 4.25 14.22
N GLN A 128 12.93 4.91 13.88
CA GLN A 128 12.93 6.35 13.58
C GLN A 128 13.33 7.17 14.80
N PHE A 129 12.92 6.76 16.01
CA PHE A 129 13.32 7.42 17.25
C PHE A 129 14.84 7.29 17.51
N LEU A 130 15.42 6.13 17.25
CA LEU A 130 16.88 5.95 17.35
C LEU A 130 17.64 6.83 16.36
N LEU A 131 17.10 7.07 15.17
CA LEU A 131 17.77 7.84 14.10
C LEU A 131 17.51 9.34 14.21
N LEU A 132 16.31 9.77 14.59
CA LEU A 132 15.84 11.15 14.52
C LEU A 132 15.60 11.79 15.90
N GLY A 133 15.70 11.02 16.98
CA GLY A 133 15.39 11.49 18.34
C GLY A 133 13.96 12.07 18.41
N ASN A 134 13.82 13.21 19.05
CA ASN A 134 12.53 13.87 19.24
C ASN A 134 11.82 14.27 17.92
N ASN A 135 12.55 14.38 16.80
CA ASN A 135 11.91 14.66 15.51
C ASN A 135 11.01 13.53 15.02
N SER A 136 11.21 12.31 15.51
CA SER A 136 10.36 11.17 15.17
C SER A 136 8.90 11.39 15.56
N PHE A 137 8.62 12.19 16.60
CA PHE A 137 7.26 12.53 17.02
C PHE A 137 6.49 13.40 16.00
N ALA A 138 7.18 13.96 15.02
CA ALA A 138 6.58 14.64 13.88
C ALA A 138 6.74 13.83 12.59
N PHE A 139 7.91 13.21 12.38
CA PHE A 139 8.20 12.43 11.18
C PHE A 139 7.30 11.19 11.07
N PHE A 140 7.16 10.41 12.15
CA PHE A 140 6.35 9.19 12.15
C PHE A 140 4.85 9.45 11.87
N PRO A 141 4.19 10.43 12.47
CA PRO A 141 2.83 10.80 12.09
C PRO A 141 2.67 11.13 10.60
N GLY A 142 3.61 11.86 10.02
CA GLY A 142 3.63 12.12 8.58
C GLY A 142 3.79 10.84 7.76
N PHE A 143 4.71 9.97 8.16
CA PHE A 143 4.94 8.67 7.55
C PHE A 143 3.68 7.78 7.61
N VAL A 144 2.99 7.75 8.75
CA VAL A 144 1.73 7.00 8.92
C VAL A 144 0.61 7.60 8.08
N LEU A 145 0.52 8.94 7.97
CA LEU A 145 -0.44 9.56 7.05
C LEU A 145 -0.17 9.12 5.60
N GLY A 146 1.11 9.08 5.18
CA GLY A 146 1.50 8.53 3.89
C GLY A 146 1.00 7.09 3.70
N TYR A 147 1.16 6.23 4.71
CA TYR A 147 0.62 4.87 4.70
C TYR A 147 -0.90 4.82 4.52
N LEU A 148 -1.65 5.67 5.25
CA LEU A 148 -3.10 5.71 5.12
C LEU A 148 -3.56 6.21 3.74
N MET A 149 -2.86 7.19 3.18
CA MET A 149 -3.12 7.69 1.82
C MET A 149 -2.82 6.60 0.77
N TYR A 150 -1.69 5.89 0.91
CA TYR A 150 -1.35 4.75 0.09
C TYR A 150 -2.44 3.66 0.15
N GLY A 151 -2.80 3.19 1.34
CA GLY A 151 -3.81 2.15 1.50
C GLY A 151 -5.18 2.57 0.95
N SER A 152 -5.56 3.85 1.13
CA SER A 152 -6.80 4.39 0.59
C SER A 152 -6.77 4.48 -0.94
N MET A 153 -5.64 4.90 -1.53
CA MET A 153 -5.45 4.92 -2.98
C MET A 153 -5.49 3.50 -3.56
N HIS A 154 -4.78 2.57 -2.93
CA HIS A 154 -4.76 1.17 -3.32
C HIS A 154 -6.18 0.56 -3.28
N TYR A 155 -6.91 0.81 -2.20
CA TYR A 155 -8.32 0.41 -2.09
C TYR A 155 -9.17 1.02 -3.22
N ALA A 156 -9.02 2.33 -3.48
CA ALA A 156 -9.77 3.03 -4.52
C ALA A 156 -9.47 2.45 -5.91
N ILE A 157 -8.21 2.15 -6.22
CA ILE A 157 -7.79 1.56 -7.51
C ILE A 157 -8.50 0.23 -7.75
N HIS A 158 -8.61 -0.64 -6.74
CA HIS A 158 -9.24 -1.95 -6.89
C HIS A 158 -10.78 -1.93 -6.74
N ALA A 159 -11.33 -0.91 -6.08
CA ALA A 159 -12.75 -0.83 -5.78
C ALA A 159 -13.55 0.00 -6.80
N TRP A 160 -12.94 1.04 -7.38
CA TRP A 160 -13.63 2.07 -8.16
C TRP A 160 -12.86 2.48 -9.41
N ASN A 161 -13.57 3.15 -10.31
CA ASN A 161 -12.96 3.88 -11.42
C ASN A 161 -12.20 5.13 -10.92
N PRO A 162 -11.17 5.60 -11.65
CA PRO A 162 -10.49 6.84 -11.30
C PRO A 162 -11.49 8.02 -11.29
N PRO A 163 -11.60 8.75 -10.17
CA PRO A 163 -12.58 9.83 -10.04
C PRO A 163 -12.24 11.03 -10.96
N PHE A 164 -10.95 11.23 -11.24
CA PHE A 164 -10.48 12.32 -12.08
C PHE A 164 -9.59 11.83 -13.22
N LYS A 165 -9.63 12.55 -14.37
CA LYS A 165 -8.84 12.17 -15.57
C LYS A 165 -7.33 12.11 -15.29
N TRP A 166 -6.81 13.00 -14.44
CA TRP A 166 -5.40 13.05 -14.10
C TRP A 166 -4.91 11.88 -13.23
N MET A 167 -5.82 11.18 -12.54
CA MET A 167 -5.50 9.99 -11.75
C MET A 167 -5.42 8.70 -12.61
N LYS A 168 -5.92 8.71 -13.85
CA LYS A 168 -5.90 7.53 -14.73
C LYS A 168 -4.52 6.86 -14.87
N PRO A 169 -3.39 7.59 -14.91
CA PRO A 169 -2.08 6.95 -14.97
C PRO A 169 -1.78 6.04 -13.78
N LEU A 170 -2.18 6.40 -12.55
CA LEU A 170 -2.01 5.57 -11.35
C LEU A 170 -2.80 4.26 -11.47
N TRP A 171 -4.10 4.35 -11.81
CA TRP A 171 -4.94 3.18 -12.04
C TRP A 171 -4.36 2.25 -13.10
N ARG A 172 -3.95 2.82 -14.23
CA ARG A 172 -3.41 2.04 -15.33
C ARG A 172 -2.07 1.39 -14.96
N ASN A 173 -1.16 2.12 -14.32
CA ASN A 173 0.13 1.59 -13.89
C ASN A 173 -0.06 0.40 -12.96
N HIS A 174 -0.89 0.54 -11.93
CA HIS A 174 -1.13 -0.51 -10.96
C HIS A 174 -1.90 -1.72 -11.53
N HIS A 175 -2.87 -1.49 -12.44
CA HIS A 175 -3.55 -2.59 -13.11
C HIS A 175 -2.63 -3.34 -14.08
N LEU A 176 -1.74 -2.66 -14.81
CA LEU A 176 -0.74 -3.31 -15.64
C LEU A 176 0.23 -4.15 -14.79
N HIS A 177 0.58 -3.67 -13.59
CA HIS A 177 1.36 -4.42 -12.62
C HIS A 177 0.66 -5.74 -12.24
N HIS A 178 -0.63 -5.73 -11.92
CA HIS A 178 -1.37 -6.95 -11.57
C HIS A 178 -1.63 -7.89 -12.74
N TYR A 179 -1.96 -7.35 -13.92
CA TYR A 179 -2.53 -8.17 -15.00
C TYR A 179 -1.58 -8.40 -16.16
N LYS A 180 -0.45 -7.68 -16.25
CA LYS A 180 0.49 -7.81 -17.35
C LYS A 180 1.89 -8.19 -16.92
N ASP A 181 2.50 -7.41 -16.01
CA ASP A 181 3.90 -7.56 -15.63
C ASP A 181 4.11 -7.09 -14.20
N GLU A 182 4.29 -8.04 -13.29
CA GLU A 182 4.49 -7.78 -11.86
C GLU A 182 5.89 -7.22 -11.52
N GLU A 183 6.80 -7.16 -12.51
CA GLU A 183 8.15 -6.61 -12.33
C GLU A 183 8.24 -5.11 -12.65
N ARG A 184 7.08 -4.46 -12.91
CA ARG A 184 6.95 -3.03 -13.21
C ARG A 184 5.77 -2.41 -12.49
N GLY A 185 5.75 -1.08 -12.37
CA GLY A 185 4.59 -0.35 -11.87
C GLY A 185 4.35 -0.53 -10.37
N PHE A 186 5.41 -0.46 -9.56
CA PHE A 186 5.35 -0.67 -8.12
C PHE A 186 4.74 0.48 -7.34
N GLY A 187 4.80 1.72 -7.87
CA GLY A 187 4.23 2.90 -7.20
C GLY A 187 2.70 2.91 -7.25
N VAL A 188 2.05 2.97 -6.10
CA VAL A 188 0.59 3.01 -5.94
C VAL A 188 0.12 4.43 -5.64
N SER A 189 0.71 5.11 -4.66
CA SER A 189 0.37 6.51 -4.34
C SER A 189 0.99 7.51 -5.31
N SER A 190 2.10 7.14 -5.96
CA SER A 190 2.81 7.97 -6.93
C SER A 190 3.61 7.10 -7.89
N THR A 191 3.68 7.50 -9.18
CA THR A 191 4.54 6.85 -10.18
C THR A 191 5.94 7.46 -10.27
N ILE A 192 6.29 8.41 -9.39
CA ILE A 192 7.58 9.12 -9.43
C ILE A 192 8.74 8.14 -9.35
N TRP A 193 8.69 7.20 -8.41
CA TRP A 193 9.78 6.25 -8.20
C TRP A 193 9.89 5.21 -9.31
N ASP A 194 8.77 4.84 -9.95
CA ASP A 194 8.81 4.03 -11.18
C ASP A 194 9.55 4.74 -12.31
N GLN A 195 9.39 6.07 -12.43
CA GLN A 195 10.11 6.87 -13.40
C GLN A 195 11.60 6.96 -13.06
N VAL A 196 11.93 7.25 -11.78
CA VAL A 196 13.31 7.39 -11.29
C VAL A 196 14.10 6.09 -11.47
N PHE A 197 13.48 4.95 -11.15
CA PHE A 197 14.13 3.63 -11.21
C PHE A 197 13.88 2.85 -12.50
N GLY A 198 13.21 3.45 -13.49
CA GLY A 198 13.00 2.85 -14.81
C GLY A 198 12.02 1.67 -14.84
N THR A 199 11.13 1.56 -13.84
CA THR A 199 10.11 0.52 -13.75
C THR A 199 8.73 0.97 -14.23
N MET A 200 8.61 2.17 -14.79
CA MET A 200 7.36 2.69 -15.34
C MET A 200 6.96 1.93 -16.61
N PHE A 201 5.66 1.65 -16.76
CA PHE A 201 5.12 1.19 -18.05
C PHE A 201 5.15 2.31 -19.10
N ASP A 202 5.47 1.96 -20.36
CA ASP A 202 5.29 2.88 -21.49
C ASP A 202 3.80 2.99 -21.84
N LEU A 203 3.13 3.88 -21.17
CA LEU A 203 1.68 4.05 -21.27
C LEU A 203 1.22 4.55 -22.67
N LYS A 204 2.14 4.92 -23.57
CA LYS A 204 1.83 5.29 -24.96
C LYS A 204 1.81 4.04 -25.86
N LYS A 205 2.75 3.13 -25.68
CA LYS A 205 2.82 1.86 -26.41
C LYS A 205 1.73 0.88 -25.99
N GLU A 206 1.22 0.99 -24.77
CA GLU A 206 0.17 0.13 -24.19
C GLU A 206 -1.26 0.46 -24.69
N LYS A 207 -1.40 1.12 -25.83
CA LYS A 207 -2.74 1.47 -26.38
C LYS A 207 -3.58 0.24 -26.70
N GLU A 208 -2.94 -0.84 -27.16
CA GLU A 208 -3.61 -2.08 -27.57
C GLU A 208 -4.12 -2.87 -26.37
N ASP A 209 -3.44 -2.76 -25.22
CA ASP A 209 -3.86 -3.42 -23.98
C ASP A 209 -4.98 -2.69 -23.24
N LYS A 210 -5.39 -1.48 -23.67
CA LYS A 210 -6.47 -0.72 -23.01
C LYS A 210 -7.79 -1.48 -22.95
N ALA A 211 -8.17 -2.14 -24.04
CA ALA A 211 -9.41 -2.91 -24.10
C ALA A 211 -9.34 -4.10 -23.15
N LYS A 212 -8.22 -4.82 -23.13
CA LYS A 212 -7.99 -5.97 -22.27
C LYS A 212 -7.92 -5.58 -20.80
N VAL A 213 -7.22 -4.49 -20.46
CA VAL A 213 -7.17 -3.95 -19.10
C VAL A 213 -8.56 -3.47 -18.66
N GLN A 214 -9.32 -2.80 -19.52
CA GLN A 214 -10.70 -2.40 -19.23
C GLN A 214 -11.63 -3.60 -19.06
N GLU A 215 -11.47 -4.65 -19.85
CA GLU A 215 -12.23 -5.89 -19.73
C GLU A 215 -11.93 -6.59 -18.39
N LEU A 216 -10.65 -6.64 -17.99
CA LEU A 216 -10.20 -7.22 -16.72
C LEU A 216 -10.57 -6.36 -15.52
N MET A 217 -10.51 -5.03 -15.66
CA MET A 217 -10.88 -4.08 -14.62
C MET A 217 -12.38 -4.05 -14.35
N PHE A 218 -13.18 -4.13 -15.42
CA PHE A 218 -14.62 -4.00 -15.35
C PHE A 218 -15.24 -5.15 -16.13
N GLU A 219 -15.48 -6.29 -15.45
CA GLU A 219 -16.38 -7.28 -16.03
C GLU A 219 -17.65 -6.54 -16.46
N LYS A 220 -17.87 -6.48 -17.77
CA LYS A 220 -19.15 -6.00 -18.29
C LYS A 220 -20.22 -6.78 -17.54
N LYS A 221 -21.07 -6.08 -16.78
CA LYS A 221 -22.35 -6.65 -16.38
C LYS A 221 -22.97 -7.18 -17.65
N LYS A 222 -23.02 -8.49 -17.82
CA LYS A 222 -23.92 -9.09 -18.80
C LYS A 222 -25.29 -8.62 -18.38
N ILE A 223 -25.81 -7.65 -19.12
CA ILE A 223 -27.23 -7.30 -19.09
C ILE A 223 -27.90 -8.54 -19.67
N SER A 224 -28.45 -9.35 -18.79
CA SER A 224 -29.38 -10.44 -19.14
C SER A 224 -30.74 -9.85 -19.34
#